data_063bb6511a2ae7528fe7e7155b65b8ef
#
_entry.id   063bb6511a2ae7528fe7e7155b65b8ef
#
_cell.length_a   1.000
_cell.length_b   1.000
_cell.length_c   1.000
_cell.angle_alpha   90.00
_cell.angle_beta   90.00
_cell.angle_gamma   90.00
#
_symmetry.space_group_name_H-M   'P 1'
#
loop_
_entity.id
_entity.type
_entity.pdbx_description
1 polymer ?
#
loop_
_entity_poly.entity_id
_entity_poly.type
_entity_poly.pdbx_seq_one_letter_code
_entity_poly.pdbx_strand_id
1 'polypeptide(L)'
;MFCTRVEIPSDISKLIEVEDFIECIMADCSLQEQYRGVLSVPLMEAVRNAIVHGNGNDKRKKVRIACQQEQDKLVFSVADEGNGFPFNTYKENGRHLETHGLSAIFAICEEVRFQQNGSVIAFTIPIRTRQQMPQHHIDLQTMETSVLNTL
;
A
#
# COMPACT_ATOMS: atom_id res chain seq x y z
N MET A 1 -8.95 15.81 2.26
CA MET A 1 -7.95 14.95 2.92
C MET A 1 -8.68 13.70 3.42
N PHE A 2 -8.33 12.56 2.91
CA PHE A 2 -8.94 11.27 3.25
C PHE A 2 -8.13 10.60 4.37
N CYS A 3 -8.81 10.00 5.33
CA CYS A 3 -8.19 9.20 6.38
C CYS A 3 -9.16 8.07 6.78
N THR A 4 -8.70 6.85 6.73
CA THR A 4 -9.49 5.68 7.12
C THR A 4 -8.65 4.68 7.91
N ARG A 5 -9.33 3.85 8.71
CA ARG A 5 -8.69 2.81 9.51
C ARG A 5 -9.60 1.60 9.68
N VAL A 6 -8.97 0.46 9.86
CA VAL A 6 -9.62 -0.81 10.19
C VAL A 6 -8.80 -1.56 11.23
N GLU A 7 -9.46 -2.34 12.05
CA GLU A 7 -8.84 -3.24 13.03
C GLU A 7 -9.35 -4.65 12.78
N ILE A 8 -8.44 -5.60 12.66
CA ILE A 8 -8.75 -7.01 12.43
C ILE A 8 -8.11 -7.89 13.52
N PRO A 9 -8.70 -9.03 13.87
CA PRO A 9 -8.03 -10.02 14.71
C PRO A 9 -6.84 -10.64 13.97
N SER A 10 -5.84 -11.13 14.73
CA SER A 10 -4.65 -11.79 14.19
C SER A 10 -4.95 -13.18 13.67
N ASP A 11 -5.71 -13.24 12.61
CA ASP A 11 -6.14 -14.43 11.90
C ASP A 11 -5.92 -14.25 10.39
N ILE A 12 -5.16 -15.13 9.76
CA ILE A 12 -4.87 -15.08 8.31
C ILE A 12 -6.15 -15.09 7.48
N SER A 13 -7.22 -15.76 7.95
CA SER A 13 -8.51 -15.74 7.25
C SER A 13 -9.14 -14.35 7.14
N LYS A 14 -8.67 -13.39 7.95
CA LYS A 14 -9.13 -12.00 7.97
C LYS A 14 -8.43 -11.10 6.96
N LEU A 15 -7.48 -11.61 6.20
CA LEU A 15 -6.85 -10.86 5.11
C LEU A 15 -7.87 -10.41 4.04
N ILE A 16 -9.01 -11.09 3.92
CA ILE A 16 -10.12 -10.64 3.06
C ILE A 16 -10.64 -9.24 3.47
N GLU A 17 -10.65 -8.91 4.75
CA GLU A 17 -11.07 -7.59 5.24
C GLU A 17 -10.07 -6.49 4.83
N VAL A 18 -8.81 -6.86 4.58
CA VAL A 18 -7.79 -5.94 4.04
C VAL A 18 -8.05 -5.63 2.56
N GLU A 19 -8.51 -6.62 1.79
CA GLU A 19 -8.93 -6.42 0.40
C GLU A 19 -10.12 -5.46 0.33
N ASP A 20 -11.13 -5.65 1.16
CA ASP A 20 -12.28 -4.74 1.26
C ASP A 20 -11.84 -3.31 1.64
N PHE A 21 -10.86 -3.20 2.53
CA PHE A 21 -10.28 -1.91 2.92
C PHE A 21 -9.58 -1.22 1.74
N ILE A 22 -8.83 -1.97 0.92
CA ILE A 22 -8.19 -1.45 -0.30
C ILE A 22 -9.25 -0.97 -1.31
N GLU A 23 -10.34 -1.74 -1.50
CA GLU A 23 -11.45 -1.33 -2.37
C GLU A 23 -12.04 0.02 -1.96
N CYS A 24 -12.27 0.23 -0.66
CA CYS A 24 -12.75 1.51 -0.14
C CYS A 24 -11.77 2.64 -0.46
N ILE A 25 -10.46 2.43 -0.25
CA ILE A 25 -9.43 3.42 -0.57
C ILE A 25 -9.43 3.75 -2.07
N MET A 26 -9.48 2.72 -2.92
CA MET A 26 -9.52 2.89 -4.38
C MET A 26 -10.71 3.75 -4.81
N ALA A 27 -11.88 3.49 -4.25
CA ALA A 27 -13.10 4.24 -4.53
C ALA A 27 -13.02 5.69 -4.02
N ASP A 28 -12.66 5.88 -2.76
CA ASP A 28 -12.64 7.19 -2.11
C ASP A 28 -11.58 8.14 -2.70
N CYS A 29 -10.44 7.59 -3.11
CA CYS A 29 -9.37 8.33 -3.78
C CYS A 29 -9.52 8.39 -5.30
N SER A 30 -10.58 7.79 -5.88
CA SER A 30 -10.82 7.71 -7.33
C SER A 30 -9.61 7.17 -8.10
N LEU A 31 -8.97 6.14 -7.56
CA LEU A 31 -7.78 5.53 -8.17
C LEU A 31 -8.17 4.63 -9.34
N GLN A 32 -7.24 4.51 -10.29
CA GLN A 32 -7.39 3.61 -11.43
C GLN A 32 -7.02 2.18 -11.02
N GLU A 33 -7.55 1.18 -11.73
CA GLU A 33 -7.36 -0.24 -11.46
C GLU A 33 -5.89 -0.68 -11.39
N GLN A 34 -5.02 0.00 -12.13
CA GLN A 34 -3.57 -0.25 -12.10
C GLN A 34 -2.93 -0.09 -10.70
N TYR A 35 -3.58 0.67 -9.81
CA TYR A 35 -3.09 0.85 -8.44
C TYR A 35 -3.43 -0.32 -7.52
N ARG A 36 -4.38 -1.19 -7.87
CA ARG A 36 -4.81 -2.31 -7.03
C ARG A 36 -3.63 -3.15 -6.53
N GLY A 37 -2.79 -3.66 -7.44
CA GLY A 37 -1.62 -4.45 -7.07
C GLY A 37 -0.57 -3.66 -6.30
N VAL A 38 -0.38 -2.40 -6.66
CA VAL A 38 0.59 -1.50 -5.99
C VAL A 38 0.20 -1.23 -4.54
N LEU A 39 -1.11 -1.19 -4.22
CA LEU A 39 -1.61 -1.05 -2.86
C LEU A 39 -1.66 -2.39 -2.12
N SER A 40 -2.18 -3.43 -2.77
CA SER A 40 -2.44 -4.72 -2.10
C SER A 40 -1.17 -5.47 -1.74
N VAL A 41 -0.17 -5.52 -2.61
CA VAL A 41 1.05 -6.31 -2.34
C VAL A 41 1.77 -5.84 -1.07
N PRO A 42 2.16 -4.57 -0.90
CA PRO A 42 2.86 -4.14 0.31
C PRO A 42 1.96 -4.19 1.55
N LEU A 43 0.67 -3.85 1.43
CA LEU A 43 -0.24 -3.85 2.56
C LEU A 43 -0.50 -5.27 3.07
N MET A 44 -0.76 -6.22 2.17
CA MET A 44 -0.98 -7.62 2.54
C MET A 44 0.25 -8.24 3.22
N GLU A 45 1.46 -7.93 2.73
CA GLU A 45 2.69 -8.40 3.36
C GLU A 45 2.90 -7.79 4.74
N ALA A 46 2.67 -6.49 4.91
CA ALA A 46 2.77 -5.82 6.20
C ALA A 46 1.77 -6.40 7.22
N VAL A 47 0.52 -6.65 6.80
CA VAL A 47 -0.52 -7.22 7.68
C VAL A 47 -0.22 -8.68 8.01
N ARG A 48 0.22 -9.47 7.04
CA ARG A 48 0.66 -10.86 7.28
C ARG A 48 1.78 -10.92 8.30
N ASN A 49 2.79 -10.05 8.17
CA ASN A 49 3.89 -9.97 9.13
C ASN A 49 3.42 -9.59 10.53
N ALA A 50 2.49 -8.65 10.64
CA ALA A 50 1.88 -8.25 11.90
C ALA A 50 1.11 -9.41 12.56
N ILE A 51 0.33 -10.17 11.79
CA ILE A 51 -0.42 -11.34 12.29
C ILE A 51 0.54 -12.44 12.75
N VAL A 52 1.46 -12.85 11.88
CA VAL A 52 2.29 -14.05 12.09
C VAL A 52 3.46 -13.76 13.03
N HIS A 53 4.25 -12.73 12.72
CA HIS A 53 5.49 -12.44 13.42
C HIS A 53 5.29 -11.45 14.57
N GLY A 54 4.44 -10.45 14.42
CA GLY A 54 4.13 -9.49 15.46
C GLY A 54 3.29 -10.12 16.58
N ASN A 55 2.10 -10.59 16.25
CA ASN A 55 1.13 -11.12 17.21
C ASN A 55 1.19 -12.65 17.40
N GLY A 56 2.02 -13.37 16.63
CA GLY A 56 2.20 -14.81 16.77
C GLY A 56 0.93 -15.63 16.49
N ASN A 57 0.09 -15.17 15.56
CA ASN A 57 -1.24 -15.76 15.24
C ASN A 57 -2.20 -15.80 16.43
N ASP A 58 -2.00 -14.99 17.46
CA ASP A 58 -2.91 -14.90 18.60
C ASP A 58 -4.17 -14.10 18.22
N LYS A 59 -5.27 -14.80 17.98
CA LYS A 59 -6.56 -14.21 17.57
C LYS A 59 -7.16 -13.22 18.59
N ARG A 60 -6.67 -13.21 19.83
CA ARG A 60 -7.06 -12.25 20.87
C ARG A 60 -6.40 -10.90 20.66
N LYS A 61 -5.27 -10.86 19.96
CA LYS A 61 -4.55 -9.65 19.59
C LYS A 61 -5.09 -9.08 18.28
N LYS A 62 -4.93 -7.78 18.12
CA LYS A 62 -5.41 -7.03 16.97
C LYS A 62 -4.26 -6.53 16.10
N VAL A 63 -4.55 -6.40 14.82
CA VAL A 63 -3.75 -5.63 13.87
C VAL A 63 -4.55 -4.39 13.48
N ARG A 64 -3.96 -3.21 13.65
CA ARG A 64 -4.55 -1.93 13.27
C ARG A 64 -3.92 -1.45 11.99
N ILE A 65 -4.75 -1.08 11.05
CA ILE A 65 -4.35 -0.62 9.73
C ILE A 65 -4.94 0.76 9.54
N ALA A 66 -4.14 1.71 9.13
CA ALA A 66 -4.61 3.06 8.79
C ALA A 66 -4.05 3.49 7.43
N CYS A 67 -4.81 4.30 6.72
CA CYS A 67 -4.41 4.95 5.50
C CYS A 67 -4.79 6.42 5.55
N GLN A 68 -3.86 7.28 5.20
CA GLN A 68 -4.05 8.72 5.08
C GLN A 68 -3.60 9.19 3.72
N GLN A 69 -4.42 9.99 3.04
CA GLN A 69 -4.01 10.67 1.81
C GLN A 69 -3.32 11.99 2.15
N GLU A 70 -2.13 12.17 1.61
CA GLU A 70 -1.33 13.39 1.69
C GLU A 70 -0.96 13.84 0.28
N GLN A 71 -1.68 14.85 -0.25
CA GLN A 71 -1.47 15.34 -1.60
C GLN A 71 -1.55 14.22 -2.66
N ASP A 72 -0.42 13.85 -3.24
CA ASP A 72 -0.26 12.86 -4.31
C ASP A 72 0.27 11.51 -3.81
N LYS A 73 0.11 11.22 -2.53
CA LYS A 73 0.56 9.96 -1.93
C LYS A 73 -0.42 9.43 -0.89
N LEU A 74 -0.38 8.12 -0.69
CA LEU A 74 -1.03 7.42 0.42
C LEU A 74 0.03 7.00 1.44
N VAL A 75 -0.24 7.32 2.70
CA VAL A 75 0.58 6.88 3.83
C VAL A 75 -0.17 5.80 4.57
N PHE A 76 0.38 4.61 4.60
CA PHE A 76 -0.14 3.47 5.34
C PHE A 76 0.62 3.28 6.65
N SER A 77 -0.08 2.81 7.67
CA SER A 77 0.53 2.26 8.88
C SER A 77 -0.14 0.95 9.26
N VAL A 78 0.66 -0.02 9.66
CA VAL A 78 0.20 -1.31 10.18
C VAL A 78 0.86 -1.52 11.54
N ALA A 79 0.05 -1.71 12.57
CA ALA A 79 0.48 -1.87 13.95
C ALA A 79 0.00 -3.21 14.53
N ASP A 80 0.91 -3.95 15.15
CA ASP A 80 0.61 -5.14 15.94
C ASP A 80 0.74 -4.86 17.45
N GLU A 81 0.38 -5.84 18.27
CA GLU A 81 0.47 -5.80 19.73
C GLU A 81 1.64 -6.65 20.26
N GLY A 82 2.60 -6.98 19.39
CA GLY A 82 3.80 -7.73 19.75
C GLY A 82 4.88 -6.89 20.41
N ASN A 83 6.00 -7.53 20.70
CA ASN A 83 7.15 -6.88 21.36
C ASN A 83 8.07 -6.15 20.37
N GLY A 84 7.64 -6.03 19.12
CA GLY A 84 8.42 -5.42 18.05
C GLY A 84 9.23 -6.42 17.25
N PHE A 85 9.78 -5.92 16.17
CA PHE A 85 10.50 -6.67 15.17
C PHE A 85 11.94 -6.14 15.07
N PRO A 86 12.97 -6.99 15.10
CA PRO A 86 14.36 -6.55 15.10
C PRO A 86 14.78 -6.05 13.70
N PHE A 87 14.18 -4.97 13.23
CA PHE A 87 14.41 -4.42 11.89
C PHE A 87 15.85 -3.94 11.65
N ASN A 88 16.58 -3.58 12.70
CA ASN A 88 18.00 -3.19 12.58
C ASN A 88 18.86 -4.32 12.04
N THR A 89 18.59 -5.55 12.45
CA THR A 89 19.30 -6.76 11.98
C THR A 89 19.07 -6.99 10.47
N TYR A 90 17.97 -6.49 9.93
CA TYR A 90 17.62 -6.64 8.52
C TYR A 90 18.25 -5.58 7.62
N LYS A 91 18.53 -4.39 8.16
CA LYS A 91 19.24 -3.33 7.41
C LYS A 91 20.71 -3.66 7.16
N GLU A 92 21.35 -4.35 8.10
CA GLU A 92 22.79 -4.62 8.05
C GLU A 92 23.16 -5.79 7.15
N ASN A 93 22.30 -6.77 6.96
CA ASN A 93 22.64 -8.04 6.32
C ASN A 93 21.99 -8.30 4.96
N GLY A 94 21.21 -7.39 4.38
CA GLY A 94 20.65 -7.44 3.00
C GLY A 94 19.97 -8.75 2.56
N ARG A 95 20.28 -9.88 3.19
CA ARG A 95 19.83 -11.22 2.83
C ARG A 95 18.57 -11.67 3.57
N HIS A 96 18.19 -11.02 4.65
CA HIS A 96 17.05 -11.42 5.48
C HIS A 96 15.73 -10.71 5.13
N LEU A 97 15.75 -9.71 4.25
CA LEU A 97 14.55 -9.05 3.75
C LEU A 97 13.61 -9.99 3.00
N GLU A 98 14.16 -11.05 2.39
CA GLU A 98 13.41 -12.03 1.62
C GLU A 98 12.52 -12.95 2.49
N THR A 99 12.90 -13.18 3.74
CA THR A 99 12.24 -14.16 4.61
C THR A 99 10.88 -13.71 5.15
N HIS A 100 10.54 -12.41 5.06
CA HIS A 100 9.31 -11.86 5.64
C HIS A 100 8.53 -10.95 4.68
N GLY A 101 8.74 -11.08 3.36
CA GLY A 101 8.03 -10.26 2.37
C GLY A 101 8.40 -8.76 2.39
N LEU A 102 9.32 -8.33 3.24
CA LEU A 102 9.74 -6.93 3.35
C LEU A 102 10.38 -6.41 2.06
N SER A 103 11.00 -7.30 1.27
CA SER A 103 11.55 -6.95 -0.05
C SER A 103 10.50 -6.37 -0.99
N ALA A 104 9.27 -6.90 -0.98
CA ALA A 104 8.16 -6.39 -1.78
C ALA A 104 7.74 -4.99 -1.31
N ILE A 105 7.70 -4.75 0.02
CA ILE A 105 7.39 -3.43 0.58
C ILE A 105 8.44 -2.41 0.16
N PHE A 106 9.73 -2.73 0.33
CA PHE A 106 10.83 -1.83 -0.05
C PHE A 106 10.94 -1.60 -1.57
N ALA A 107 10.51 -2.57 -2.39
CA ALA A 107 10.53 -2.43 -3.85
C ALA A 107 9.42 -1.51 -4.39
N ILE A 108 8.26 -1.46 -3.72
CA ILE A 108 7.07 -0.74 -4.19
C ILE A 108 6.95 0.63 -3.51
N CYS A 109 7.29 0.72 -2.22
CA CYS A 109 7.04 1.91 -1.41
C CYS A 109 8.23 2.88 -1.45
N GLU A 110 7.94 4.18 -1.44
CA GLU A 110 8.99 5.22 -1.45
C GLU A 110 9.65 5.40 -0.09
N GLU A 111 8.85 5.44 0.97
CA GLU A 111 9.33 5.59 2.33
C GLU A 111 8.82 4.42 3.17
N VAL A 112 9.74 3.76 3.87
CA VAL A 112 9.41 2.69 4.80
C VAL A 112 10.06 3.01 6.15
N ARG A 113 9.25 3.08 7.20
CA ARG A 113 9.70 3.41 8.56
C ARG A 113 9.15 2.39 9.56
N PHE A 114 10.01 1.97 10.48
CA PHE A 114 9.61 1.18 11.64
C PHE A 114 9.57 2.06 12.88
N GLN A 115 8.53 1.89 13.68
CA GLN A 115 8.31 2.62 14.93
C GLN A 115 8.00 1.65 16.06
N GLN A 116 8.04 2.11 17.30
CA GLN A 116 7.72 1.32 18.49
C GLN A 116 8.46 -0.03 18.53
N ASN A 117 9.78 0.01 18.35
CA ASN A 117 10.65 -1.18 18.30
C ASN A 117 10.26 -2.19 17.20
N GLY A 118 9.60 -1.72 16.12
CA GLY A 118 9.20 -2.56 14.99
C GLY A 118 7.81 -3.15 15.08
N SER A 119 7.00 -2.81 16.10
CA SER A 119 5.58 -3.19 16.15
C SER A 119 4.69 -2.33 15.26
N VAL A 120 5.22 -1.25 14.71
CA VAL A 120 4.54 -0.42 13.71
C VAL A 120 5.43 -0.29 12.49
N ILE A 121 4.90 -0.62 11.32
CA ILE A 121 5.48 -0.28 10.03
C ILE A 121 4.63 0.80 9.37
N ALA A 122 5.28 1.85 8.88
CA ALA A 122 4.65 2.88 8.06
C ALA A 122 5.35 2.95 6.70
N PHE A 123 4.58 3.10 5.63
CA PHE A 123 5.11 3.21 4.27
C PHE A 123 4.24 4.10 3.39
N THR A 124 4.86 4.64 2.37
CA THR A 124 4.27 5.64 1.48
C THR A 124 4.20 5.10 0.05
N ILE A 125 3.05 5.27 -0.59
CA ILE A 125 2.82 4.90 -1.99
C ILE A 125 2.40 6.16 -2.75
N PRO A 126 3.13 6.58 -3.80
CA PRO A 126 2.73 7.69 -4.65
C PRO A 126 1.50 7.31 -5.48
N ILE A 127 0.56 8.25 -5.61
CA ILE A 127 -0.66 8.09 -6.38
C ILE A 127 -0.88 9.26 -7.32
N ARG A 128 -1.54 8.99 -8.45
CA ARG A 128 -2.11 10.03 -9.30
C ARG A 128 -3.62 9.87 -9.30
N THR A 129 -4.34 10.88 -8.84
CA THR A 129 -5.79 10.89 -8.93
C THR A 129 -6.24 11.28 -10.35
N ARG A 130 -7.45 10.89 -10.73
CA ARG A 130 -8.00 11.22 -12.06
C ARG A 130 -7.97 12.72 -12.37
N GLN A 131 -8.01 13.58 -11.35
CA GLN A 131 -7.96 15.04 -11.50
C GLN A 131 -6.57 15.56 -11.89
N GLN A 132 -5.51 14.76 -11.75
CA GLN A 132 -4.12 15.14 -12.06
C GLN A 132 -3.64 14.58 -13.41
N MET A 133 -4.46 13.79 -14.11
CA MET A 133 -4.11 13.37 -15.46
C MET A 133 -4.33 14.53 -16.42
N PRO A 134 -3.31 14.91 -17.24
CA PRO A 134 -3.54 15.85 -18.32
C PRO A 134 -4.65 15.27 -19.20
N GLN A 135 -5.72 16.03 -19.39
CA GLN A 135 -6.69 15.73 -20.44
C GLN A 135 -5.93 15.85 -21.76
N HIS A 136 -5.49 14.73 -22.30
CA HIS A 136 -5.16 14.70 -23.72
C HIS A 136 -6.46 14.96 -24.48
N HIS A 137 -6.70 16.22 -24.82
CA HIS A 137 -7.55 16.56 -25.94
C HIS A 137 -6.89 15.92 -27.17
N ILE A 138 -7.38 14.75 -27.54
CA ILE A 138 -7.18 14.24 -28.88
C ILE A 138 -8.05 15.14 -29.74
N ASP A 139 -7.43 16.15 -30.31
CA ASP A 139 -8.06 17.04 -31.28
C ASP A 139 -8.23 16.22 -32.57
N LEU A 140 -9.39 15.56 -32.70
CA LEU A 140 -9.76 14.74 -33.85
C LEU A 140 -9.82 15.58 -35.17
N GLN A 141 -9.77 16.90 -35.08
CA GLN A 141 -9.77 17.79 -36.25
C GLN A 141 -8.41 17.83 -36.95
N THR A 142 -7.29 17.48 -36.30
CA THR A 142 -5.96 17.49 -36.93
C THR A 142 -5.64 16.21 -37.72
N MET A 143 -6.42 15.13 -37.56
CA MET A 143 -6.19 13.89 -38.33
C MET A 143 -6.86 13.88 -39.72
N GLU A 144 -7.90 14.66 -39.96
CA GLU A 144 -8.57 14.67 -41.26
C GLU A 144 -7.81 15.48 -42.34
N THR A 145 -6.97 16.44 -41.94
CA THR A 145 -6.21 17.26 -42.89
C THR A 145 -4.92 16.60 -43.40
N SER A 146 -4.43 15.61 -42.72
CA SER A 146 -3.18 14.91 -43.10
C SER A 146 -3.40 13.79 -44.10
N VAL A 147 -4.62 13.27 -44.25
CA VAL A 147 -4.92 12.17 -45.18
C VAL A 147 -5.30 12.68 -46.57
N LEU A 148 -5.78 13.94 -46.69
CA LEU A 148 -6.16 14.53 -47.94
C LEU A 148 -5.00 15.09 -48.79
N ASN A 149 -3.80 15.22 -48.23
CA ASN A 149 -2.65 15.77 -48.93
C ASN A 149 -1.66 14.70 -49.45
N THR A 150 -2.04 13.40 -49.37
CA THR A 150 -1.15 12.29 -49.84
C THR A 150 -1.80 11.48 -50.97
N LEU A 151 -2.84 12.00 -51.59
CA LEU A 151 -3.42 11.52 -52.85
C LEU A 151 -3.25 12.62 -53.91
#